data_491d12b6802687e86e4d1735d76635a9
#
_entry.id   491d12b6802687e86e4d1735d76635a9
#
_cell.length_a   1.000
_cell.length_b   1.000
_cell.length_c   1.000
_cell.angle_alpha   90.00
_cell.angle_beta   90.00
_cell.angle_gamma   90.00
#
_symmetry.space_group_name_H-M   'P 1'
#
loop_
_entity.id
_entity.type
_entity.pdbx_description
1 polymer ?
#
loop_
_entity_poly.entity_id
_entity_poly.type
_entity_poly.pdbx_seq_one_letter_code
_entity_poly.pdbx_strand_id
1 'polypeptide(L)'
;LGMTAEEIKKYINQIAFSGATEFVEKFKDAKDANEIIGKFGLGFYSAFMVAKNVEIHSLSYQDGAEPTIWTCDGSTEFEIKKGKKKSRGTDIILHINEDSIEFLDKWKLQGILDKYCKFLPIPIKFGTKSESVEDGVDDKGEKKWKSVEVDNILNTTAPIWTKSPSDLQDEDYLAFYKSLYPMGEDPLFWIHLNVDYPFNLTGVLYFPKVKNDFELQRNKIKLFSRQVFITDEVKDIVPEFLMLLHGVIDSPDIPLNVSRSFLQADGNVKKINNYITKKVADKLSELFKKDRKEYESKWGDIGLFVKYGMISEEKFYEKGKEFTLLKNTKEEHYTLDEYREKVLATQTDKNEQL
;
A
#
# COMPACT_ATOMS: atom_id res chain seq x y z
N LEU A 1 -1.07 -25.63 -4.61
CA LEU A 1 -0.67 -26.95 -4.14
C LEU A 1 -1.78 -27.99 -4.34
N GLY A 2 -3.02 -27.59 -4.36
CA GLY A 2 -4.18 -28.46 -4.33
C GLY A 2 -4.44 -29.02 -2.92
N MET A 3 -5.60 -29.66 -2.76
CA MET A 3 -6.08 -30.24 -1.49
C MET A 3 -6.64 -31.63 -1.75
N THR A 4 -6.49 -32.51 -0.76
CA THR A 4 -7.20 -33.82 -0.70
C THR A 4 -8.64 -33.60 -0.23
N ALA A 5 -9.48 -34.62 -0.30
CA ALA A 5 -10.85 -34.55 0.21
C ALA A 5 -10.89 -34.27 1.73
N GLU A 6 -9.98 -34.83 2.49
CA GLU A 6 -9.83 -34.63 3.93
C GLU A 6 -9.39 -33.20 4.25
N GLU A 7 -8.43 -32.66 3.47
CA GLU A 7 -8.00 -31.26 3.62
C GLU A 7 -9.12 -30.28 3.29
N ILE A 8 -9.94 -30.55 2.26
CA ILE A 8 -11.12 -29.75 1.96
C ILE A 8 -12.11 -29.77 3.14
N LYS A 9 -12.41 -30.94 3.70
CA LYS A 9 -13.27 -31.05 4.89
C LYS A 9 -12.70 -30.27 6.08
N LYS A 10 -11.38 -30.31 6.27
CA LYS A 10 -10.71 -29.65 7.38
C LYS A 10 -10.69 -28.13 7.22
N TYR A 11 -10.32 -27.61 6.05
CA TYR A 11 -10.04 -26.19 5.85
C TYR A 11 -11.20 -25.40 5.24
N ILE A 12 -12.14 -26.07 4.57
CA ILE A 12 -13.28 -25.40 3.92
C ILE A 12 -14.55 -25.56 4.75
N ASN A 13 -14.80 -26.73 5.34
CA ASN A 13 -16.07 -26.97 6.06
C ASN A 13 -16.02 -26.50 7.53
N GLN A 14 -14.84 -26.24 8.10
CA GLN A 14 -14.73 -25.73 9.47
C GLN A 14 -14.62 -24.21 9.46
N ILE A 15 -15.71 -23.55 9.86
CA ILE A 15 -15.78 -22.09 9.95
C ILE A 15 -14.76 -21.57 10.96
N ALA A 16 -14.06 -20.49 10.59
CA ALA A 16 -13.00 -19.87 11.39
C ALA A 16 -11.79 -20.79 11.67
N PHE A 17 -11.65 -21.89 10.97
CA PHE A 17 -10.47 -22.73 11.03
C PHE A 17 -9.49 -22.35 9.92
N SER A 18 -8.26 -22.02 10.29
CA SER A 18 -7.21 -21.64 9.32
C SER A 18 -5.99 -22.55 9.52
N GLY A 19 -5.45 -23.06 8.42
CA GLY A 19 -4.15 -23.74 8.41
C GLY A 19 -2.96 -22.83 8.69
N ALA A 20 -3.19 -21.53 8.84
CA ALA A 20 -2.16 -20.52 9.13
C ALA A 20 -1.38 -20.84 10.41
N THR A 21 -2.05 -21.29 11.47
CA THR A 21 -1.40 -21.63 12.74
C THR A 21 -0.45 -22.82 12.58
N GLU A 22 -0.91 -23.89 11.93
CA GLU A 22 -0.08 -25.08 11.65
C GLU A 22 1.09 -24.73 10.72
N PHE A 23 0.88 -23.83 9.76
CA PHE A 23 1.92 -23.37 8.86
C PHE A 23 2.98 -22.56 9.62
N VAL A 24 2.57 -21.59 10.43
CA VAL A 24 3.48 -20.79 11.27
C VAL A 24 4.27 -21.66 12.22
N GLU A 25 3.65 -22.68 12.83
CA GLU A 25 4.34 -23.60 13.72
C GLU A 25 5.39 -24.46 12.99
N LYS A 26 5.07 -24.88 11.78
CA LYS A 26 5.93 -25.72 10.95
C LYS A 26 7.12 -24.96 10.34
N PHE A 27 6.97 -23.65 10.17
CA PHE A 27 7.95 -22.77 9.53
C PHE A 27 8.40 -21.61 10.44
N LYS A 28 8.37 -21.80 11.76
CA LYS A 28 8.75 -20.77 12.76
C LYS A 28 10.10 -20.12 12.51
N ASP A 29 11.04 -20.88 11.94
CA ASP A 29 12.41 -20.45 11.67
C ASP A 29 12.61 -19.95 10.22
N ALA A 30 11.58 -20.00 9.38
CA ALA A 30 11.65 -19.54 8.01
C ALA A 30 11.19 -18.06 7.91
N LYS A 31 11.90 -17.25 7.10
CA LYS A 31 11.49 -15.88 6.80
C LYS A 31 10.05 -15.80 6.25
N ASP A 32 9.58 -16.88 5.64
CA ASP A 32 8.28 -17.01 5.00
C ASP A 32 7.09 -17.14 5.97
N ALA A 33 7.34 -17.41 7.28
CA ALA A 33 6.27 -17.50 8.28
C ALA A 33 5.45 -16.18 8.40
N ASN A 34 6.02 -15.06 7.99
CA ASN A 34 5.37 -13.75 8.01
C ASN A 34 4.52 -13.47 6.75
N GLU A 35 4.58 -14.31 5.73
CA GLU A 35 3.90 -14.11 4.43
C GLU A 35 2.43 -14.56 4.41
N ILE A 36 1.93 -15.12 5.51
CA ILE A 36 0.54 -15.59 5.56
C ILE A 36 -0.43 -14.41 5.56
N ILE A 37 -1.23 -14.31 4.49
CA ILE A 37 -2.27 -13.31 4.32
C ILE A 37 -3.54 -13.68 5.11
N GLY A 38 -3.95 -14.96 5.07
CA GLY A 38 -5.17 -15.46 5.70
C GLY A 38 -4.96 -15.86 7.15
N LYS A 39 -5.64 -15.21 8.12
CA LYS A 39 -5.52 -15.54 9.55
C LYS A 39 -6.79 -16.14 10.14
N PHE A 40 -7.97 -15.75 9.64
CA PHE A 40 -9.24 -15.99 10.34
C PHE A 40 -10.04 -17.19 9.82
N GLY A 41 -9.66 -17.77 8.66
CA GLY A 41 -10.42 -18.88 8.04
C GLY A 41 -11.85 -18.52 7.60
N LEU A 42 -12.13 -17.23 7.37
CA LEU A 42 -13.48 -16.75 7.03
C LEU A 42 -13.59 -16.21 5.60
N GLY A 43 -12.49 -15.85 4.96
CA GLY A 43 -12.48 -15.18 3.66
C GLY A 43 -13.18 -15.98 2.55
N PHE A 44 -13.07 -17.30 2.57
CA PHE A 44 -13.69 -18.16 1.57
C PHE A 44 -15.24 -18.02 1.56
N TYR A 45 -15.85 -17.89 2.71
CA TYR A 45 -17.32 -17.82 2.82
C TYR A 45 -17.92 -16.55 2.21
N SER A 46 -17.12 -15.52 1.97
CA SER A 46 -17.58 -14.33 1.24
C SER A 46 -18.00 -14.65 -0.20
N ALA A 47 -17.57 -15.78 -0.77
CA ALA A 47 -18.01 -16.26 -2.07
C ALA A 47 -19.53 -16.41 -2.15
N PHE A 48 -20.18 -16.83 -1.07
CA PHE A 48 -21.64 -17.01 -1.00
C PHE A 48 -22.43 -15.69 -0.94
N MET A 49 -21.77 -14.55 -0.78
CA MET A 49 -22.42 -13.24 -0.91
C MET A 49 -22.80 -12.94 -2.36
N VAL A 50 -22.09 -13.52 -3.32
CA VAL A 50 -22.28 -13.26 -4.76
C VAL A 50 -22.62 -14.50 -5.57
N ALA A 51 -22.49 -15.69 -5.00
CA ALA A 51 -22.71 -16.95 -5.69
C ALA A 51 -23.87 -17.74 -5.04
N LYS A 52 -24.74 -18.30 -5.89
CA LYS A 52 -25.81 -19.24 -5.48
C LYS A 52 -25.28 -20.66 -5.25
N ASN A 53 -24.10 -20.98 -5.79
CA ASN A 53 -23.41 -22.25 -5.62
C ASN A 53 -21.91 -22.06 -5.83
N VAL A 54 -21.09 -22.78 -5.09
CA VAL A 54 -19.62 -22.75 -5.19
C VAL A 54 -19.13 -24.19 -5.39
N GLU A 55 -18.25 -24.38 -6.39
CA GLU A 55 -17.55 -25.63 -6.61
C GLU A 55 -16.04 -25.45 -6.36
N ILE A 56 -15.43 -26.45 -5.77
CA ILE A 56 -13.97 -26.56 -5.61
C ILE A 56 -13.51 -27.84 -6.30
N HIS A 57 -12.72 -27.70 -7.39
CA HIS A 57 -12.09 -28.83 -8.06
C HIS A 57 -10.63 -28.85 -7.70
N SER A 58 -10.19 -29.84 -6.93
CA SER A 58 -8.82 -29.88 -6.39
C SER A 58 -8.13 -31.19 -6.67
N LEU A 59 -6.81 -31.12 -6.93
CA LEU A 59 -5.91 -32.25 -6.95
C LEU A 59 -4.67 -31.87 -6.13
N SER A 60 -4.46 -32.58 -5.02
CA SER A 60 -3.30 -32.38 -4.15
C SER A 60 -1.98 -32.73 -4.85
N TYR A 61 -0.90 -32.10 -4.39
CA TYR A 61 0.46 -32.40 -4.82
C TYR A 61 0.99 -33.74 -4.23
N GLN A 62 0.28 -34.31 -3.26
CA GLN A 62 0.68 -35.53 -2.57
C GLN A 62 0.59 -36.71 -3.53
N ASP A 63 1.57 -37.61 -3.45
CA ASP A 63 1.60 -38.81 -4.29
C ASP A 63 0.39 -39.71 -3.98
N GLY A 64 -0.27 -40.17 -5.04
CA GLY A 64 -1.45 -41.04 -4.93
C GLY A 64 -2.76 -40.27 -4.59
N ALA A 65 -2.72 -38.95 -4.49
CA ALA A 65 -3.93 -38.15 -4.24
C ALA A 65 -4.94 -38.27 -5.38
N GLU A 66 -6.21 -38.46 -5.05
CA GLU A 66 -7.31 -38.46 -6.02
C GLU A 66 -7.87 -37.07 -6.21
N PRO A 67 -8.26 -36.70 -7.47
CA PRO A 67 -8.92 -35.44 -7.72
C PRO A 67 -10.32 -35.42 -7.08
N THR A 68 -10.66 -34.31 -6.45
CA THR A 68 -11.87 -34.15 -5.64
C THR A 68 -12.66 -32.94 -6.13
N ILE A 69 -14.01 -33.08 -6.16
CA ILE A 69 -14.95 -31.98 -6.36
C ILE A 69 -15.72 -31.82 -5.06
N TRP A 70 -15.76 -30.62 -4.54
CA TRP A 70 -16.62 -30.18 -3.44
C TRP A 70 -17.62 -29.17 -3.96
N THR A 71 -18.87 -29.27 -3.52
CA THR A 71 -19.95 -28.37 -3.96
C THR A 71 -20.83 -27.98 -2.77
N CYS A 72 -21.21 -26.69 -2.68
CA CYS A 72 -22.11 -26.18 -1.64
C CYS A 72 -22.89 -24.97 -2.17
N ASP A 73 -24.12 -24.84 -1.74
CA ASP A 73 -25.03 -23.72 -2.05
C ASP A 73 -25.07 -22.63 -0.96
N GLY A 74 -24.18 -22.72 0.03
CA GLY A 74 -24.13 -21.81 1.18
C GLY A 74 -24.97 -22.30 2.37
N SER A 75 -25.69 -23.41 2.25
CA SER A 75 -26.33 -24.09 3.38
C SER A 75 -25.29 -24.85 4.23
N THR A 76 -25.78 -25.57 5.24
CA THR A 76 -24.91 -26.44 6.07
C THR A 76 -24.57 -27.75 5.38
N GLU A 77 -25.16 -28.06 4.22
CA GLU A 77 -24.94 -29.26 3.46
C GLU A 77 -23.91 -29.03 2.35
N PHE A 78 -23.07 -30.02 2.12
CA PHE A 78 -22.09 -30.02 1.04
C PHE A 78 -21.97 -31.42 0.43
N GLU A 79 -21.54 -31.48 -0.80
CA GLU A 79 -21.29 -32.74 -1.49
C GLU A 79 -19.81 -32.88 -1.87
N ILE A 80 -19.24 -34.07 -1.69
CA ILE A 80 -17.90 -34.41 -2.17
C ILE A 80 -17.97 -35.58 -3.12
N LYS A 81 -17.37 -35.41 -4.31
CA LYS A 81 -17.31 -36.41 -5.37
C LYS A 81 -15.87 -36.58 -5.87
N LYS A 82 -15.59 -37.72 -6.52
CA LYS A 82 -14.37 -37.88 -7.29
C LYS A 82 -14.34 -36.94 -8.49
N GLY A 83 -13.26 -36.19 -8.62
CA GLY A 83 -13.04 -35.24 -9.70
C GLY A 83 -12.37 -35.81 -10.93
N LYS A 84 -12.13 -34.95 -11.93
CA LYS A 84 -11.45 -35.29 -13.20
C LYS A 84 -10.20 -34.44 -13.45
N LYS A 85 -9.79 -33.59 -12.48
CA LYS A 85 -8.63 -32.70 -12.61
C LYS A 85 -7.35 -33.54 -12.78
N LYS A 86 -6.54 -33.18 -13.80
CA LYS A 86 -5.33 -33.93 -14.17
C LYS A 86 -4.04 -33.29 -13.67
N SER A 87 -4.08 -31.99 -13.36
CA SER A 87 -2.95 -31.22 -12.86
C SER A 87 -3.17 -30.82 -11.40
N ARG A 88 -2.11 -30.79 -10.61
CA ARG A 88 -2.16 -30.30 -9.22
C ARG A 88 -2.69 -28.86 -9.18
N GLY A 89 -3.37 -28.52 -8.12
CA GLY A 89 -3.92 -27.20 -7.88
C GLY A 89 -5.40 -27.23 -7.57
N THR A 90 -6.00 -26.05 -7.40
CA THR A 90 -7.41 -25.88 -7.04
C THR A 90 -8.06 -24.87 -7.98
N ASP A 91 -9.21 -25.23 -8.55
CA ASP A 91 -10.10 -24.32 -9.27
C ASP A 91 -11.27 -24.05 -8.34
N ILE A 92 -11.64 -22.78 -8.17
CA ILE A 92 -12.80 -22.33 -7.43
C ILE A 92 -13.77 -21.71 -8.43
N ILE A 93 -14.96 -22.29 -8.55
CA ILE A 93 -15.99 -21.92 -9.53
C ILE A 93 -17.16 -21.31 -8.76
N LEU A 94 -17.46 -20.05 -9.03
CA LEU A 94 -18.59 -19.33 -8.43
C LEU A 94 -19.72 -19.25 -9.44
N HIS A 95 -20.85 -19.91 -9.16
CA HIS A 95 -22.07 -19.77 -9.94
C HIS A 95 -22.81 -18.52 -9.46
N ILE A 96 -22.54 -17.41 -10.12
CA ILE A 96 -23.02 -16.08 -9.72
C ILE A 96 -24.54 -16.03 -9.66
N ASN A 97 -25.08 -15.41 -8.61
CA ASN A 97 -26.51 -15.15 -8.45
C ASN A 97 -26.97 -13.99 -9.36
N GLU A 98 -28.30 -13.84 -9.53
CA GLU A 98 -28.88 -12.84 -10.44
C GLU A 98 -28.57 -11.41 -10.02
N ASP A 99 -28.52 -11.14 -8.72
CA ASP A 99 -28.25 -9.80 -8.17
C ASP A 99 -26.77 -9.38 -8.31
N SER A 100 -25.90 -10.32 -8.68
CA SER A 100 -24.44 -10.12 -8.73
C SER A 100 -23.86 -10.30 -10.14
N ILE A 101 -24.70 -10.30 -11.19
CA ILE A 101 -24.28 -10.50 -12.59
C ILE A 101 -23.22 -9.49 -13.03
N GLU A 102 -23.18 -8.30 -12.42
CA GLU A 102 -22.16 -7.28 -12.71
C GLU A 102 -20.71 -7.79 -12.53
N PHE A 103 -20.49 -8.79 -11.67
CA PHE A 103 -19.16 -9.39 -11.44
C PHE A 103 -18.75 -10.39 -12.54
N LEU A 104 -19.58 -10.65 -13.54
CA LEU A 104 -19.18 -11.38 -14.74
C LEU A 104 -18.50 -10.46 -15.77
N ASP A 105 -18.58 -9.13 -15.58
CA ASP A 105 -17.91 -8.18 -16.44
C ASP A 105 -16.39 -8.15 -16.17
N LYS A 106 -15.61 -8.33 -17.26
CA LYS A 106 -14.15 -8.38 -17.18
C LYS A 106 -13.55 -7.09 -16.62
N TRP A 107 -14.07 -5.93 -17.05
CA TRP A 107 -13.54 -4.64 -16.65
C TRP A 107 -13.87 -4.31 -15.20
N LYS A 108 -15.06 -4.70 -14.74
CA LYS A 108 -15.44 -4.60 -13.34
C LYS A 108 -14.51 -5.41 -12.44
N LEU A 109 -14.27 -6.67 -12.82
CA LEU A 109 -13.34 -7.55 -12.08
C LEU A 109 -11.91 -7.00 -12.08
N GLN A 110 -11.43 -6.54 -13.23
CA GLN A 110 -10.10 -5.95 -13.33
C GLN A 110 -9.98 -4.73 -12.41
N GLY A 111 -10.96 -3.83 -12.40
CA GLY A 111 -10.96 -2.66 -11.52
C GLY A 111 -10.93 -3.04 -10.03
N ILE A 112 -11.61 -4.12 -9.64
CA ILE A 112 -11.56 -4.66 -8.26
C ILE A 112 -10.16 -5.21 -7.96
N LEU A 113 -9.59 -6.01 -8.86
CA LEU A 113 -8.25 -6.57 -8.69
C LEU A 113 -7.17 -5.48 -8.63
N ASP A 114 -7.26 -4.47 -9.48
CA ASP A 114 -6.35 -3.32 -9.49
C ASP A 114 -6.42 -2.52 -8.19
N LYS A 115 -7.62 -2.39 -7.60
CA LYS A 115 -7.80 -1.66 -6.34
C LYS A 115 -7.27 -2.43 -5.13
N TYR A 116 -7.64 -3.70 -5.00
CA TYR A 116 -7.44 -4.48 -3.78
C TYR A 116 -6.24 -5.42 -3.81
N CYS A 117 -5.80 -5.82 -5.00
CA CYS A 117 -4.80 -6.86 -5.19
C CYS A 117 -3.50 -6.38 -5.84
N LYS A 118 -3.40 -5.08 -6.17
CA LYS A 118 -2.29 -4.49 -6.96
C LYS A 118 -0.90 -4.86 -6.46
N PHE A 119 -0.73 -5.09 -5.17
CA PHE A 119 0.56 -5.34 -4.54
C PHE A 119 0.63 -6.65 -3.77
N LEU A 120 -0.32 -7.56 -3.96
CA LEU A 120 -0.25 -8.88 -3.33
C LEU A 120 1.07 -9.59 -3.69
N PRO A 121 1.69 -10.32 -2.73
CA PRO A 121 3.00 -10.95 -2.94
C PRO A 121 2.94 -12.20 -3.84
N ILE A 122 1.76 -12.59 -4.32
CA ILE A 122 1.54 -13.73 -5.19
C ILE A 122 1.05 -13.23 -6.55
N PRO A 123 1.65 -13.66 -7.69
CA PRO A 123 1.26 -13.18 -9.00
C PRO A 123 -0.18 -13.59 -9.35
N ILE A 124 -0.96 -12.64 -9.86
CA ILE A 124 -2.34 -12.82 -10.31
C ILE A 124 -2.39 -12.71 -11.81
N LYS A 125 -2.58 -13.84 -12.48
CA LYS A 125 -2.81 -13.89 -13.92
C LYS A 125 -4.29 -13.62 -14.22
N PHE A 126 -4.55 -12.64 -15.09
CA PHE A 126 -5.88 -12.29 -15.53
C PHE A 126 -5.94 -12.21 -17.06
N GLY A 127 -6.10 -13.35 -17.69
CA GLY A 127 -6.08 -13.49 -19.14
C GLY A 127 -4.68 -13.34 -19.74
N THR A 128 -4.63 -12.89 -20.99
CA THR A 128 -3.42 -12.61 -21.76
C THR A 128 -3.41 -11.17 -22.23
N LYS A 129 -2.22 -10.65 -22.55
CA LYS A 129 -2.01 -9.35 -23.20
C LYS A 129 -1.05 -9.52 -24.37
N SER A 130 -1.18 -8.65 -25.37
CA SER A 130 -0.23 -8.58 -26.49
C SER A 130 0.96 -7.69 -26.09
N GLU A 131 2.16 -8.21 -26.21
CA GLU A 131 3.40 -7.45 -26.08
C GLU A 131 4.17 -7.43 -27.40
N SER A 132 4.74 -6.26 -27.74
CA SER A 132 5.64 -6.14 -28.86
C SER A 132 7.05 -6.51 -28.43
N VAL A 133 7.58 -7.60 -28.94
CA VAL A 133 8.96 -8.03 -28.72
C VAL A 133 9.80 -7.74 -29.95
N GLU A 134 11.09 -7.42 -29.74
CA GLU A 134 12.03 -7.20 -30.85
C GLU A 134 12.27 -8.53 -31.59
N ASP A 135 12.06 -8.56 -32.90
CA ASP A 135 12.19 -9.73 -33.80
C ASP A 135 13.26 -9.47 -34.87
N GLY A 136 14.43 -8.98 -34.42
CA GLY A 136 15.57 -8.68 -35.29
C GLY A 136 15.52 -7.31 -35.95
N VAL A 137 16.29 -7.16 -37.03
CA VAL A 137 16.35 -5.94 -37.86
C VAL A 137 15.88 -6.23 -39.28
N ASP A 138 15.32 -5.23 -39.93
CA ASP A 138 14.97 -5.34 -41.34
C ASP A 138 16.20 -5.12 -42.26
N ASP A 139 15.99 -5.24 -43.58
CA ASP A 139 17.04 -5.06 -44.57
C ASP A 139 17.62 -3.63 -44.62
N LYS A 140 16.99 -2.69 -43.90
CA LYS A 140 17.41 -1.29 -43.75
C LYS A 140 18.09 -1.01 -42.40
N GLY A 141 18.20 -2.02 -41.51
CA GLY A 141 18.77 -1.90 -40.16
C GLY A 141 17.79 -1.36 -39.14
N GLU A 142 16.49 -1.24 -39.43
CA GLU A 142 15.47 -0.84 -38.47
C GLU A 142 14.95 -2.04 -37.67
N LYS A 143 14.63 -1.81 -36.40
CA LYS A 143 14.12 -2.86 -35.50
C LYS A 143 12.76 -3.37 -35.97
N LYS A 144 12.65 -4.67 -36.15
CA LYS A 144 11.37 -5.36 -36.38
C LYS A 144 10.72 -5.70 -35.05
N TRP A 145 9.40 -5.55 -35.01
CA TRP A 145 8.60 -5.86 -33.82
C TRP A 145 7.57 -6.93 -34.15
N LYS A 146 7.47 -7.93 -33.31
CA LYS A 146 6.46 -8.98 -33.39
C LYS A 146 5.55 -8.92 -32.17
N SER A 147 4.24 -9.00 -32.43
CA SER A 147 3.27 -9.13 -31.33
C SER A 147 3.21 -10.57 -30.88
N VAL A 148 3.40 -10.79 -29.58
CA VAL A 148 3.25 -12.10 -28.93
C VAL A 148 2.24 -11.98 -27.79
N GLU A 149 1.43 -13.03 -27.62
CA GLU A 149 0.56 -13.13 -26.46
C GLU A 149 1.33 -13.64 -25.26
N VAL A 150 1.28 -12.89 -24.16
CA VAL A 150 1.90 -13.24 -22.88
C VAL A 150 0.86 -13.24 -21.76
N ASP A 151 1.16 -13.91 -20.67
CA ASP A 151 0.32 -13.89 -19.49
C ASP A 151 0.16 -12.47 -18.95
N ASN A 152 -1.07 -12.03 -18.74
CA ASN A 152 -1.34 -10.73 -18.13
C ASN A 152 -1.30 -10.84 -16.61
N ILE A 153 -0.15 -10.52 -16.02
CA ILE A 153 0.01 -10.44 -14.54
C ILE A 153 -0.37 -9.03 -14.11
N LEU A 154 -1.42 -8.91 -13.29
CA LEU A 154 -2.00 -7.62 -12.90
C LEU A 154 -1.23 -6.92 -11.77
N ASN A 155 -0.62 -7.67 -10.88
CA ASN A 155 -0.05 -7.14 -9.66
C ASN A 155 1.48 -7.11 -9.66
N THR A 156 2.03 -6.22 -8.84
CA THR A 156 3.46 -6.11 -8.56
C THR A 156 3.75 -6.82 -7.24
N THR A 157 4.41 -7.97 -7.29
CA THR A 157 4.64 -8.82 -6.12
C THR A 157 5.74 -8.31 -5.18
N ALA A 158 6.65 -7.47 -5.67
CA ALA A 158 7.73 -6.86 -4.91
C ALA A 158 7.74 -5.33 -5.13
N PRO A 159 6.79 -4.60 -4.52
CA PRO A 159 6.72 -3.15 -4.64
C PRO A 159 7.93 -2.46 -4.00
N ILE A 160 8.20 -1.21 -4.37
CA ILE A 160 9.45 -0.53 -3.98
C ILE A 160 9.64 -0.41 -2.46
N TRP A 161 8.56 -0.29 -1.68
CA TRP A 161 8.66 -0.17 -0.22
C TRP A 161 9.09 -1.45 0.49
N THR A 162 9.14 -2.59 -0.21
CA THR A 162 9.69 -3.85 0.33
C THR A 162 11.18 -3.99 0.08
N LYS A 163 11.77 -3.08 -0.70
CA LYS A 163 13.20 -3.06 -1.04
C LYS A 163 13.97 -2.16 -0.07
N SER A 164 15.28 -2.38 0.04
CA SER A 164 16.13 -1.45 0.79
C SER A 164 16.22 -0.09 0.06
N PRO A 165 16.15 1.05 0.78
CA PRO A 165 16.38 2.37 0.17
C PRO A 165 17.70 2.47 -0.59
N SER A 166 18.74 1.72 -0.19
CA SER A 166 20.04 1.68 -0.85
C SER A 166 20.02 1.07 -2.26
N ASP A 167 18.99 0.26 -2.55
CA ASP A 167 18.86 -0.47 -3.80
C ASP A 167 17.98 0.29 -4.82
N LEU A 168 17.52 1.50 -4.47
CA LEU A 168 16.58 2.31 -5.25
C LEU A 168 17.23 3.63 -5.68
N GLN A 169 16.87 4.08 -6.87
CA GLN A 169 17.24 5.38 -7.42
C GLN A 169 16.00 6.30 -7.44
N ASP A 170 16.23 7.60 -7.66
CA ASP A 170 15.16 8.61 -7.71
C ASP A 170 14.12 8.29 -8.78
N GLU A 171 14.54 7.73 -9.91
CA GLU A 171 13.69 7.28 -11.00
C GLU A 171 12.69 6.20 -10.57
N ASP A 172 13.09 5.29 -9.69
CA ASP A 172 12.21 4.23 -9.17
C ASP A 172 11.07 4.84 -8.34
N TYR A 173 11.39 5.82 -7.49
CA TYR A 173 10.40 6.54 -6.69
C TYR A 173 9.42 7.34 -7.56
N LEU A 174 9.92 8.02 -8.59
CA LEU A 174 9.09 8.78 -9.52
C LEU A 174 8.20 7.88 -10.36
N ALA A 175 8.73 6.76 -10.88
CA ALA A 175 7.96 5.78 -11.62
C ALA A 175 6.86 5.16 -10.75
N PHE A 176 7.17 4.85 -9.49
CA PHE A 176 6.19 4.34 -8.55
C PHE A 176 5.11 5.37 -8.24
N TYR A 177 5.47 6.63 -8.00
CA TYR A 177 4.51 7.72 -7.79
C TYR A 177 3.54 7.84 -8.98
N LYS A 178 4.05 7.87 -10.22
CA LYS A 178 3.24 7.92 -11.44
C LYS A 178 2.32 6.71 -11.60
N SER A 179 2.75 5.54 -11.16
CA SER A 179 1.92 4.33 -11.19
C SER A 179 0.71 4.40 -10.23
N LEU A 180 0.84 5.16 -9.14
CA LEU A 180 -0.23 5.39 -8.17
C LEU A 180 -1.12 6.58 -8.54
N TYR A 181 -0.51 7.62 -9.11
CA TYR A 181 -1.13 8.93 -9.42
C TYR A 181 -0.80 9.37 -10.86
N PRO A 182 -1.36 8.70 -11.90
CA PRO A 182 -0.98 8.93 -13.30
C PRO A 182 -1.21 10.36 -13.79
N MET A 183 -2.19 11.06 -13.20
CA MET A 183 -2.56 12.44 -13.56
C MET A 183 -1.91 13.48 -12.64
N GLY A 184 -1.09 13.05 -11.67
CA GLY A 184 -0.40 13.93 -10.73
C GLY A 184 0.87 14.53 -11.31
N GLU A 185 1.21 15.75 -10.87
CA GLU A 185 2.55 16.32 -11.10
C GLU A 185 3.59 15.56 -10.25
N ASP A 186 4.86 15.64 -10.66
CA ASP A 186 5.95 15.02 -9.90
C ASP A 186 5.99 15.58 -8.47
N PRO A 187 6.25 14.73 -7.46
CA PRO A 187 6.31 15.15 -6.07
C PRO A 187 7.54 16.03 -5.82
N LEU A 188 7.47 16.86 -4.80
CA LEU A 188 8.59 17.72 -4.39
C LEU A 188 9.77 16.93 -3.84
N PHE A 189 9.48 15.89 -3.08
CA PHE A 189 10.40 14.91 -2.48
C PHE A 189 9.60 13.78 -1.86
N TRP A 190 10.30 12.78 -1.33
CA TRP A 190 9.70 11.61 -0.67
C TRP A 190 10.47 11.18 0.56
N ILE A 191 9.80 10.36 1.36
CA ILE A 191 10.36 9.72 2.54
C ILE A 191 10.12 8.22 2.40
N HIS A 192 11.18 7.43 2.35
CA HIS A 192 11.09 5.97 2.43
C HIS A 192 11.07 5.57 3.91
N LEU A 193 10.00 4.91 4.32
CA LEU A 193 9.84 4.34 5.65
C LEU A 193 10.36 2.90 5.61
N ASN A 194 11.28 2.56 6.51
CA ASN A 194 11.81 1.20 6.65
C ASN A 194 12.25 1.01 8.10
N VAL A 195 11.42 0.36 8.90
CA VAL A 195 11.60 0.12 10.33
C VAL A 195 11.15 -1.30 10.66
N ASP A 196 11.97 -2.01 11.39
CA ASP A 196 11.72 -3.38 11.88
C ASP A 196 11.62 -3.46 13.42
N TYR A 197 12.03 -2.43 14.14
CA TYR A 197 11.97 -2.36 15.60
C TYR A 197 11.72 -0.92 16.08
N PRO A 198 10.84 -0.67 17.06
CA PRO A 198 10.04 -1.60 17.89
C PRO A 198 8.71 -2.06 17.24
N PHE A 199 8.49 -1.76 16.01
CA PHE A 199 7.35 -2.18 15.18
C PHE A 199 7.80 -2.26 13.73
N ASN A 200 7.11 -3.06 12.93
CA ASN A 200 7.39 -3.16 11.51
C ASN A 200 6.58 -2.10 10.76
N LEU A 201 7.28 -1.23 10.04
CA LEU A 201 6.66 -0.20 9.22
C LEU A 201 7.52 0.01 7.97
N THR A 202 6.93 -0.22 6.83
CA THR A 202 7.50 0.12 5.53
C THR A 202 6.57 1.05 4.76
N GLY A 203 7.07 1.73 3.75
CA GLY A 203 6.25 2.61 2.94
C GLY A 203 7.03 3.69 2.24
N VAL A 204 6.34 4.45 1.40
CA VAL A 204 6.86 5.66 0.77
C VAL A 204 5.82 6.76 0.87
N LEU A 205 6.17 7.85 1.52
CA LEU A 205 5.36 9.06 1.60
C LEU A 205 5.92 10.12 0.66
N TYR A 206 5.06 10.72 -0.13
CA TYR A 206 5.40 11.77 -1.09
C TYR A 206 4.79 13.09 -0.69
N PHE A 207 5.56 14.16 -0.82
CA PHE A 207 5.09 15.53 -0.70
C PHE A 207 4.64 16.02 -2.08
N PRO A 208 3.34 16.15 -2.33
CA PRO A 208 2.83 16.66 -3.59
C PRO A 208 3.02 18.17 -3.70
N LYS A 209 3.03 18.70 -4.92
CA LYS A 209 2.80 20.14 -5.15
C LYS A 209 1.35 20.46 -4.83
N VAL A 210 1.13 21.49 -4.02
CA VAL A 210 -0.20 21.96 -3.64
C VAL A 210 -0.62 23.04 -4.64
N LYS A 211 -1.56 22.72 -5.54
CA LYS A 211 -2.19 23.72 -6.38
C LYS A 211 -3.19 24.53 -5.54
N ASN A 212 -3.26 25.85 -5.76
CA ASN A 212 -4.17 26.78 -5.07
C ASN A 212 -5.66 26.48 -5.27
N ASP A 213 -6.03 25.48 -6.05
CA ASP A 213 -7.40 25.05 -6.22
C ASP A 213 -7.82 24.13 -5.08
N PHE A 214 -8.79 24.57 -4.35
CA PHE A 214 -9.36 24.08 -3.09
C PHE A 214 -9.88 22.62 -3.06
N GLU A 215 -9.56 21.78 -3.99
CA GLU A 215 -9.73 20.34 -3.86
C GLU A 215 -8.53 19.73 -3.14
N LEU A 216 -8.43 20.01 -1.85
CA LEU A 216 -7.63 19.23 -0.93
C LEU A 216 -8.19 17.81 -0.92
N GLN A 217 -7.79 17.02 -1.93
CA GLN A 217 -8.16 15.61 -2.01
C GLN A 217 -7.47 14.88 -0.86
N ARG A 218 -8.20 14.78 0.26
CA ARG A 218 -7.82 13.94 1.40
C ARG A 218 -7.81 12.48 0.93
N ASN A 219 -7.15 11.61 1.70
CA ASN A 219 -7.16 10.16 1.48
C ASN A 219 -6.36 9.66 0.25
N LYS A 220 -5.15 10.19 0.08
CA LYS A 220 -4.24 9.65 -0.95
C LYS A 220 -3.13 8.74 -0.40
N ILE A 221 -3.08 8.55 0.91
CA ILE A 221 -2.23 7.54 1.53
C ILE A 221 -3.01 6.24 1.60
N LYS A 222 -2.43 5.17 1.08
CA LYS A 222 -3.03 3.83 1.12
C LYS A 222 -2.35 3.00 2.19
N LEU A 223 -3.15 2.41 3.07
CA LEU A 223 -2.67 1.49 4.09
C LEU A 223 -2.71 0.06 3.60
N PHE A 224 -1.62 -0.62 3.83
CA PHE A 224 -1.47 -2.06 3.60
C PHE A 224 -1.07 -2.77 4.90
N SER A 225 -1.34 -4.06 4.94
CA SER A 225 -0.76 -4.98 5.92
C SER A 225 -0.25 -6.21 5.17
N ARG A 226 1.07 -6.38 5.13
CA ARG A 226 1.74 -7.42 4.32
C ARG A 226 1.30 -7.38 2.85
N GLN A 227 1.38 -6.20 2.25
CA GLN A 227 1.00 -5.92 0.86
C GLN A 227 -0.50 -6.13 0.53
N VAL A 228 -1.33 -6.47 1.53
CA VAL A 228 -2.79 -6.54 1.38
C VAL A 228 -3.38 -5.17 1.65
N PHE A 229 -4.14 -4.63 0.69
CA PHE A 229 -4.82 -3.35 0.86
C PHE A 229 -5.83 -3.41 2.02
N ILE A 230 -5.79 -2.43 2.90
CA ILE A 230 -6.67 -2.31 4.06
C ILE A 230 -7.66 -1.16 3.85
N THR A 231 -7.15 0.06 3.72
CA THR A 231 -7.97 1.27 3.59
C THR A 231 -7.15 2.42 3.02
N ASP A 232 -7.82 3.43 2.51
CA ASP A 232 -7.26 4.75 2.20
C ASP A 232 -7.68 5.82 3.24
N GLU A 233 -8.44 5.43 4.27
CA GLU A 233 -8.77 6.27 5.41
C GLU A 233 -7.76 6.02 6.55
N VAL A 234 -6.68 6.81 6.57
CA VAL A 234 -5.54 6.65 7.51
C VAL A 234 -5.54 7.66 8.66
N LYS A 235 -6.68 8.26 8.96
CA LYS A 235 -6.84 9.38 9.89
C LYS A 235 -6.22 9.12 11.27
N ASP A 236 -6.30 7.90 11.78
CA ASP A 236 -5.78 7.57 13.10
C ASP A 236 -4.29 7.18 13.11
N ILE A 237 -3.72 6.87 11.93
CA ILE A 237 -2.35 6.41 11.78
C ILE A 237 -1.41 7.56 11.44
N VAL A 238 -1.86 8.45 10.55
CA VAL A 238 -1.09 9.60 10.08
C VAL A 238 -1.64 10.85 10.75
N PRO A 239 -0.78 11.72 11.29
CA PRO A 239 -1.22 13.02 11.83
C PRO A 239 -2.04 13.82 10.84
N GLU A 240 -3.02 14.57 11.33
CA GLU A 240 -3.96 15.29 10.47
C GLU A 240 -3.26 16.27 9.51
N PHE A 241 -2.21 16.94 9.96
CA PHE A 241 -1.43 17.86 9.13
C PHE A 241 -0.68 17.18 7.98
N LEU A 242 -0.49 15.85 8.04
CA LEU A 242 0.15 15.04 7.01
C LEU A 242 -0.85 14.30 6.09
N MET A 243 -2.16 14.47 6.29
CA MET A 243 -3.17 13.78 5.47
C MET A 243 -3.23 14.25 4.01
N LEU A 244 -2.54 15.33 3.67
CA LEU A 244 -2.37 15.79 2.29
C LEU A 244 -1.21 15.10 1.57
N LEU A 245 -0.40 14.30 2.27
CA LEU A 245 0.65 13.50 1.64
C LEU A 245 0.02 12.40 0.78
N HIS A 246 0.79 12.00 -0.21
CA HIS A 246 0.47 10.85 -1.05
C HIS A 246 1.33 9.66 -0.65
N GLY A 247 0.94 8.45 -1.03
CA GLY A 247 1.84 7.30 -0.90
C GLY A 247 1.22 6.06 -0.31
N VAL A 248 2.09 5.27 0.30
CA VAL A 248 1.77 3.94 0.83
C VAL A 248 2.41 3.77 2.20
N ILE A 249 1.66 3.18 3.11
CA ILE A 249 2.13 2.68 4.41
C ILE A 249 1.78 1.21 4.49
N ASP A 250 2.72 0.38 4.88
CA ASP A 250 2.52 -1.06 5.10
C ASP A 250 3.04 -1.43 6.49
N SER A 251 2.17 -1.96 7.33
CA SER A 251 2.53 -2.42 8.68
C SER A 251 1.70 -3.63 9.09
N PRO A 252 2.34 -4.76 9.43
CA PRO A 252 1.66 -5.91 9.99
C PRO A 252 1.25 -5.73 11.46
N ASP A 253 1.80 -4.71 12.14
CA ASP A 253 1.61 -4.48 13.58
C ASP A 253 0.42 -3.56 13.88
N ILE A 254 -0.25 -3.05 12.84
CA ILE A 254 -1.51 -2.34 13.00
C ILE A 254 -2.63 -3.35 13.25
N PRO A 255 -3.31 -3.28 14.40
CA PRO A 255 -4.36 -4.22 14.71
C PRO A 255 -5.58 -4.00 13.80
N LEU A 256 -5.97 -5.05 13.11
CA LEU A 256 -7.10 -5.07 12.20
C LEU A 256 -8.24 -5.88 12.81
N ASN A 257 -9.49 -5.45 12.58
CA ASN A 257 -10.64 -6.28 12.85
C ASN A 257 -10.73 -7.45 11.84
N VAL A 258 -11.68 -8.35 12.04
CA VAL A 258 -11.89 -9.52 11.18
C VAL A 258 -12.15 -9.13 9.72
N SER A 259 -12.90 -8.05 9.50
CA SER A 259 -13.19 -7.53 8.14
C SER A 259 -12.05 -6.72 7.55
N ARG A 260 -11.01 -6.42 8.32
CA ARG A 260 -9.87 -5.55 7.96
C ARG A 260 -10.26 -4.12 7.58
N SER A 261 -11.51 -3.72 7.80
CA SER A 261 -12.04 -2.43 7.37
C SER A 261 -11.92 -1.32 8.43
N PHE A 262 -11.64 -1.70 9.68
CA PHE A 262 -11.50 -0.75 10.78
C PHE A 262 -10.21 -0.97 11.55
N LEU A 263 -9.57 0.14 11.90
CA LEU A 263 -8.41 0.17 12.78
C LEU A 263 -8.89 0.17 14.23
N GLN A 264 -8.25 -0.65 15.04
CA GLN A 264 -8.47 -0.57 16.49
C GLN A 264 -7.51 0.46 17.07
N ALA A 265 -8.03 1.39 17.87
CA ALA A 265 -7.20 2.33 18.62
C ALA A 265 -6.26 1.55 19.55
N ASP A 266 -4.96 1.53 19.23
CA ASP A 266 -3.95 0.80 19.98
C ASP A 266 -2.71 1.67 20.22
N GLY A 267 -1.95 1.29 21.24
CA GLY A 267 -0.67 1.91 21.57
C GLY A 267 0.35 1.87 20.42
N ASN A 268 0.29 0.88 19.54
CA ASN A 268 1.17 0.78 18.38
C ASN A 268 0.84 1.84 17.32
N VAL A 269 -0.43 2.11 17.06
CA VAL A 269 -0.87 3.18 16.15
C VAL A 269 -0.29 4.52 16.56
N LYS A 270 -0.33 4.84 17.87
CA LYS A 270 0.26 6.07 18.41
C LYS A 270 1.79 6.12 18.25
N LYS A 271 2.48 4.99 18.39
CA LYS A 271 3.93 4.91 18.18
C LYS A 271 4.28 5.15 16.70
N ILE A 272 3.51 4.55 15.78
CA ILE A 272 3.66 4.73 14.33
C ILE A 272 3.44 6.20 13.95
N ASN A 273 2.37 6.81 14.46
CA ASN A 273 2.06 8.23 14.25
C ASN A 273 3.23 9.13 14.70
N ASN A 274 3.71 8.95 15.93
CA ASN A 274 4.87 9.71 16.45
C ASN A 274 6.13 9.51 15.60
N TYR A 275 6.36 8.29 15.10
CA TYR A 275 7.51 7.98 14.27
C TYR A 275 7.42 8.69 12.91
N ILE A 276 6.26 8.64 12.25
CA ILE A 276 6.03 9.34 10.98
C ILE A 276 6.24 10.84 11.17
N THR A 277 5.65 11.44 12.21
CA THR A 277 5.83 12.86 12.56
C THR A 277 7.32 13.22 12.68
N LYS A 278 8.07 12.41 13.43
CA LYS A 278 9.51 12.60 13.61
C LYS A 278 10.28 12.51 12.28
N LYS A 279 10.00 11.49 11.47
CA LYS A 279 10.67 11.30 10.17
C LYS A 279 10.40 12.43 9.19
N VAL A 280 9.18 12.96 9.19
CA VAL A 280 8.84 14.13 8.38
C VAL A 280 9.63 15.36 8.84
N ALA A 281 9.66 15.63 10.15
CA ALA A 281 10.42 16.75 10.70
C ALA A 281 11.94 16.61 10.41
N ASP A 282 12.50 15.41 10.56
CA ASP A 282 13.90 15.12 10.26
C ASP A 282 14.21 15.37 8.77
N LYS A 283 13.34 14.93 7.86
CA LYS A 283 13.53 15.14 6.41
C LYS A 283 13.44 16.61 6.02
N LEU A 284 12.49 17.35 6.57
CA LEU A 284 12.37 18.78 6.32
C LEU A 284 13.61 19.55 6.84
N SER A 285 14.10 19.20 8.03
CA SER A 285 15.34 19.78 8.58
C SER A 285 16.56 19.42 7.72
N GLU A 286 16.66 18.19 7.22
CA GLU A 286 17.72 17.76 6.29
C GLU A 286 17.71 18.60 5.01
N LEU A 287 16.54 18.73 4.35
CA LEU A 287 16.39 19.51 3.12
C LEU A 287 16.77 20.98 3.34
N PHE A 288 16.30 21.57 4.44
CA PHE A 288 16.61 22.94 4.82
C PHE A 288 18.13 23.16 4.99
N LYS A 289 18.84 22.23 5.66
CA LYS A 289 20.28 22.32 5.90
C LYS A 289 21.14 22.01 4.67
N LYS A 290 20.63 21.11 3.79
CA LYS A 290 21.36 20.67 2.59
C LYS A 290 21.41 21.75 1.52
N ASP A 291 20.27 22.35 1.20
CA ASP A 291 20.15 23.44 0.22
C ASP A 291 19.03 24.41 0.61
N ARG A 292 19.42 25.50 1.26
CA ARG A 292 18.51 26.54 1.72
C ARG A 292 17.70 27.16 0.57
N LYS A 293 18.32 27.41 -0.59
CA LYS A 293 17.66 28.05 -1.73
C LYS A 293 16.63 27.11 -2.39
N GLU A 294 16.98 25.84 -2.53
CA GLU A 294 16.06 24.84 -3.02
C GLU A 294 14.87 24.70 -2.06
N TYR A 295 15.09 24.68 -0.76
CA TYR A 295 14.04 24.63 0.25
C TYR A 295 13.11 25.85 0.17
N GLU A 296 13.67 27.06 0.04
CA GLU A 296 12.91 28.30 -0.14
C GLU A 296 12.02 28.27 -1.38
N SER A 297 12.53 27.71 -2.49
CA SER A 297 11.73 27.58 -3.73
C SER A 297 10.51 26.65 -3.58
N LYS A 298 10.60 25.68 -2.67
CA LYS A 298 9.53 24.73 -2.35
C LYS A 298 8.61 25.23 -1.23
N TRP A 299 8.97 26.33 -0.55
CA TRP A 299 8.26 26.80 0.64
C TRP A 299 6.80 27.12 0.41
N GLY A 300 6.44 27.60 -0.77
CA GLY A 300 5.04 27.85 -1.16
C GLY A 300 4.14 26.63 -1.00
N ASP A 301 4.68 25.45 -1.34
CA ASP A 301 3.95 24.18 -1.27
C ASP A 301 4.03 23.52 0.12
N ILE A 302 5.22 23.50 0.74
CA ILE A 302 5.44 22.80 2.01
C ILE A 302 5.09 23.62 3.25
N GLY A 303 5.07 24.94 3.14
CA GLY A 303 4.85 25.82 4.28
C GLY A 303 3.50 25.65 4.97
N LEU A 304 2.47 25.25 4.24
CA LEU A 304 1.16 24.90 4.80
C LEU A 304 1.25 23.71 5.76
N PHE A 305 1.92 22.64 5.33
CA PHE A 305 2.14 21.42 6.16
C PHE A 305 2.92 21.77 7.42
N VAL A 306 4.01 22.52 7.27
CA VAL A 306 4.86 22.91 8.39
C VAL A 306 4.11 23.73 9.40
N LYS A 307 3.41 24.80 8.97
CA LYS A 307 2.67 25.68 9.86
C LYS A 307 1.53 24.96 10.57
N TYR A 308 0.78 24.10 9.85
CA TYR A 308 -0.30 23.34 10.45
C TYR A 308 0.25 22.32 11.45
N GLY A 309 1.36 21.62 11.10
CA GLY A 309 2.02 20.72 12.02
C GLY A 309 2.53 21.40 13.30
N MET A 310 3.06 22.61 13.20
CA MET A 310 3.50 23.38 14.36
C MET A 310 2.34 23.79 15.29
N ILE A 311 1.14 24.00 14.75
CA ILE A 311 -0.05 24.36 15.54
C ILE A 311 -0.68 23.12 16.19
N SER A 312 -0.67 21.97 15.49
CA SER A 312 -1.39 20.76 15.91
C SER A 312 -0.56 19.79 16.75
N GLU A 313 0.79 19.83 16.63
CA GLU A 313 1.68 18.84 17.22
C GLU A 313 2.87 19.49 17.94
N GLU A 314 2.85 19.51 19.27
CA GLU A 314 3.91 20.13 20.09
C GLU A 314 5.31 19.60 19.78
N LYS A 315 5.45 18.28 19.61
CA LYS A 315 6.76 17.66 19.25
C LYS A 315 7.26 18.08 17.88
N PHE A 316 6.34 18.35 16.95
CA PHE A 316 6.70 18.85 15.63
C PHE A 316 7.10 20.33 15.70
N TYR A 317 6.41 21.12 16.53
CA TYR A 317 6.75 22.53 16.77
C TYR A 317 8.21 22.71 17.20
N GLU A 318 8.69 21.92 18.15
CA GLU A 318 10.06 22.04 18.68
C GLU A 318 11.15 21.90 17.61
N LYS A 319 10.90 21.09 16.57
CA LYS A 319 11.79 21.00 15.40
C LYS A 319 11.43 21.97 14.29
N GLY A 320 10.14 22.17 14.06
CA GLY A 320 9.59 23.00 12.99
C GLY A 320 10.10 24.44 13.04
N LYS A 321 10.27 24.98 14.24
CA LYS A 321 10.79 26.37 14.44
C LYS A 321 12.17 26.59 13.81
N GLU A 322 13.01 25.54 13.64
CA GLU A 322 14.33 25.66 13.05
C GLU A 322 14.30 25.87 11.53
N PHE A 323 13.29 25.34 10.84
CA PHE A 323 13.19 25.36 9.39
C PHE A 323 11.91 26.03 8.85
N THR A 324 11.10 26.60 9.73
CA THR A 324 9.94 27.44 9.33
C THR A 324 10.43 28.76 8.76
N LEU A 325 9.86 29.16 7.62
CA LEU A 325 10.19 30.39 6.94
C LEU A 325 9.05 31.41 7.00
N LEU A 326 9.44 32.63 7.27
CA LEU A 326 8.63 33.84 7.05
C LEU A 326 9.05 34.47 5.73
N LYS A 327 8.09 34.95 4.96
CA LYS A 327 8.31 35.62 3.68
C LYS A 327 7.86 37.06 3.78
N ASN A 328 8.75 38.00 3.43
CA ASN A 328 8.41 39.43 3.43
C ASN A 328 7.81 39.86 2.09
N THR A 329 7.42 41.15 2.01
CA THR A 329 6.82 41.75 0.79
C THR A 329 7.81 41.86 -0.39
N LYS A 330 9.10 41.64 -0.16
CA LYS A 330 10.14 41.58 -1.19
C LYS A 330 10.50 40.17 -1.63
N GLU A 331 9.68 39.20 -1.24
CA GLU A 331 9.89 37.77 -1.54
C GLU A 331 11.10 37.14 -0.84
N GLU A 332 11.71 37.80 0.15
CA GLU A 332 12.84 37.31 0.92
C GLU A 332 12.35 36.38 2.03
N HIS A 333 13.08 35.29 2.26
CA HIS A 333 12.76 34.30 3.28
C HIS A 333 13.68 34.40 4.51
N TYR A 334 13.08 34.28 5.70
CA TYR A 334 13.76 34.34 6.98
C TYR A 334 13.28 33.20 7.88
N THR A 335 14.17 32.59 8.65
CA THR A 335 13.76 31.80 9.80
C THR A 335 13.17 32.71 10.90
N LEU A 336 12.55 32.11 11.90
CA LEU A 336 12.03 32.88 13.05
C LEU A 336 13.15 33.62 13.78
N ASP A 337 14.32 32.98 13.95
CA ASP A 337 15.48 33.59 14.62
C ASP A 337 16.11 34.72 13.77
N GLU A 338 16.32 34.48 12.46
CA GLU A 338 16.83 35.51 11.54
C GLU A 338 15.89 36.73 11.50
N TYR A 339 14.58 36.52 11.50
CA TYR A 339 13.61 37.60 11.53
C TYR A 339 13.68 38.37 12.86
N ARG A 340 13.77 37.65 13.99
CA ARG A 340 13.92 38.24 15.32
C ARG A 340 15.18 39.09 15.42
N GLU A 341 16.32 38.61 14.97
CA GLU A 341 17.58 39.39 14.95
C GLU A 341 17.46 40.65 14.12
N LYS A 342 16.81 40.56 12.94
CA LYS A 342 16.59 41.73 12.06
C LYS A 342 15.72 42.78 12.69
N VAL A 343 14.64 42.38 13.37
CA VAL A 343 13.74 43.32 14.07
C VAL A 343 14.44 43.95 15.26
N LEU A 344 15.16 43.14 16.09
CA LEU A 344 15.93 43.66 17.23
C LEU A 344 17.00 44.69 16.81
N ALA A 345 17.60 44.52 15.63
CA ALA A 345 18.60 45.47 15.10
C ALA A 345 17.98 46.83 14.73
N THR A 346 16.67 46.87 14.43
CA THR A 346 15.96 48.10 14.05
C THR A 346 15.10 48.68 15.16
N GLN A 347 14.92 47.94 16.27
CA GLN A 347 14.06 48.30 17.38
C GLN A 347 14.72 49.37 18.26
N THR A 348 13.99 50.43 18.58
CA THR A 348 14.48 51.57 19.36
C THR A 348 14.44 51.25 20.86
N ASP A 349 13.46 50.50 21.32
CA ASP A 349 13.38 50.00 22.71
C ASP A 349 13.65 48.49 22.76
N LYS A 350 14.80 48.15 23.31
CA LYS A 350 15.24 46.75 23.44
C LYS A 350 14.43 45.90 24.44
N ASN A 351 13.55 46.54 25.24
CA ASN A 351 12.69 45.87 26.22
C ASN A 351 11.28 45.56 25.72
N GLU A 352 10.90 46.07 24.55
CA GLU A 352 9.65 45.70 23.89
C GLU A 352 9.70 44.22 23.47
N GLN A 353 8.71 43.47 23.91
CA GLN A 353 8.54 42.08 23.47
C GLN A 353 8.09 42.06 22.00
N LEU A 354 8.73 41.21 21.22
CA LEU A 354 8.35 40.93 19.85
C LEU A 354 7.20 39.92 19.82
#